data_a4c19c1af6c7ad0b8958508bb4dbf845
#
_entry.id   a4c19c1af6c7ad0b8958508bb4dbf845
#
_cell.length_a   1.000
_cell.length_b   1.000
_cell.length_c   1.000
_cell.angle_alpha   90.00
_cell.angle_beta   90.00
_cell.angle_gamma   90.00
#
_symmetry.space_group_name_H-M   'P 1'
#
loop_
_entity.id
_entity.type
_entity.pdbx_description
1 polymer ?
#
loop_
_entity_poly.entity_id
_entity_poly.type
_entity_poly.pdbx_seq_one_letter_code
_entity_poly.pdbx_strand_id
1 'polypeptide(L)'
;MKSNINPDLPIEQGLYNPAFEHDSCGVNFIADLKGRASHDIVSSGIAALCQLQHRGALGAEKNTGDGAGILLQVPDKFLREVVDFELPPKGQYATGIAFMPQDGNKCDLAINQTETIAKSLNLEVLGWREVPVDSSFLGSGALGTMPKFLQLFISATSMDGDLLNGIALDRRAYILRKRCENEIVFDHIDVATQGMGGMSKTHQGVYFPSLSSRTFVYKGMLTTPQLGEFYQDLKDPRVESALALVHSRFSTNTFPSWPLAHPYRFVAHNGEINTVQGNRNWMRAREALMRSDLLDTELESLFPICTPGASDTAAFDECLELLVLAGYPLQEAVLMMIPEPWENHESMDQSLKDFYKYQSARMEPWDGPAAIIFTDGTVVGAVL
;
A
#
# COMPACT_ATOMS: atom_id res chain seq x y z
N MET A 1 -5.11 19.57 -36.88
CA MET A 1 -5.36 19.55 -35.42
C MET A 1 -4.46 20.60 -34.83
N LYS A 2 -5.02 21.66 -34.21
CA LYS A 2 -4.23 22.65 -33.49
C LYS A 2 -3.77 22.00 -32.18
N SER A 3 -2.46 21.79 -32.01
CA SER A 3 -1.88 21.38 -30.74
C SER A 3 -2.23 22.47 -29.69
N ASN A 4 -2.95 22.10 -28.65
CA ASN A 4 -3.05 22.95 -27.45
C ASN A 4 -1.65 22.96 -26.78
N ILE A 5 -0.78 23.82 -27.27
CA ILE A 5 0.49 24.11 -26.61
C ILE A 5 0.12 24.90 -25.35
N ASN A 6 0.48 24.37 -24.18
CA ASN A 6 0.30 25.09 -22.93
C ASN A 6 1.07 26.42 -23.04
N PRO A 7 0.41 27.59 -22.84
CA PRO A 7 1.05 28.89 -23.02
C PRO A 7 2.16 29.15 -22.00
N ASP A 8 2.26 28.37 -20.93
CA ASP A 8 3.26 28.52 -19.87
C ASP A 8 4.56 27.75 -20.15
N LEU A 9 4.63 26.96 -21.23
CA LEU A 9 5.86 26.25 -21.61
C LEU A 9 6.86 27.20 -22.28
N PRO A 10 8.18 27.00 -22.04
CA PRO A 10 9.23 27.75 -22.73
C PRO A 10 9.10 27.60 -24.25
N ILE A 11 9.49 28.63 -24.98
CA ILE A 11 9.57 28.57 -26.46
C ILE A 11 10.65 27.58 -26.90
N GLU A 12 10.42 26.93 -28.05
CA GLU A 12 11.40 26.05 -28.66
C GLU A 12 12.78 26.74 -28.77
N GLN A 13 13.80 26.08 -28.20
CA GLN A 13 15.17 26.61 -28.18
C GLN A 13 16.21 25.49 -28.14
N GLY A 14 17.13 25.50 -29.08
CA GLY A 14 18.17 24.47 -29.18
C GLY A 14 17.60 23.08 -29.40
N LEU A 15 17.85 22.15 -28.46
CA LEU A 15 17.31 20.78 -28.49
C LEU A 15 15.94 20.68 -27.80
N TYR A 16 15.48 21.73 -27.15
CA TYR A 16 14.18 21.76 -26.49
C TYR A 16 13.08 22.07 -27.47
N ASN A 17 12.07 21.22 -27.51
CA ASN A 17 10.85 21.45 -28.27
C ASN A 17 9.63 21.15 -27.36
N PRO A 18 8.76 22.15 -27.08
CA PRO A 18 7.62 21.98 -26.20
C PRO A 18 6.61 20.93 -26.68
N ALA A 19 6.65 20.54 -27.96
CA ALA A 19 5.83 19.45 -28.47
C ALA A 19 6.24 18.06 -27.93
N PHE A 20 7.44 17.95 -27.35
CA PHE A 20 7.93 16.73 -26.71
C PHE A 20 7.78 16.75 -25.19
N GLU A 21 7.26 17.84 -24.62
CA GLU A 21 6.90 17.86 -23.21
C GLU A 21 5.69 16.95 -23.00
N HIS A 22 5.89 15.99 -22.12
CA HIS A 22 4.85 15.06 -21.70
C HIS A 22 4.94 14.89 -20.18
N ASP A 23 3.82 15.05 -19.52
CA ASP A 23 3.70 14.66 -18.12
C ASP A 23 4.02 13.17 -18.01
N SER A 24 4.90 12.86 -17.09
CA SER A 24 5.34 11.48 -16.91
C SER A 24 5.27 11.08 -15.46
N CYS A 25 4.24 10.28 -15.15
CA CYS A 25 3.99 9.71 -13.84
C CYS A 25 3.93 8.19 -13.93
N GLY A 26 4.42 7.47 -12.90
CA GLY A 26 4.34 6.02 -12.80
C GLY A 26 3.07 5.53 -12.09
N VAL A 27 2.14 6.42 -11.78
CA VAL A 27 0.92 6.15 -10.99
C VAL A 27 -0.31 6.62 -11.75
N ASN A 28 -1.42 5.89 -11.59
CA ASN A 28 -2.72 6.25 -12.14
C ASN A 28 -3.84 5.75 -11.22
N PHE A 29 -5.01 6.37 -11.30
CA PHE A 29 -6.23 5.85 -10.67
C PHE A 29 -7.43 6.03 -11.59
N ILE A 30 -8.41 5.14 -11.44
CA ILE A 30 -9.69 5.16 -12.12
C ILE A 30 -10.76 4.98 -11.06
N ALA A 31 -11.80 5.81 -11.10
CA ALA A 31 -12.91 5.71 -10.15
C ALA A 31 -14.24 6.05 -10.80
N ASP A 32 -15.29 5.32 -10.44
CA ASP A 32 -16.66 5.71 -10.75
C ASP A 32 -17.16 6.72 -9.72
N LEU A 33 -17.46 7.96 -10.15
CA LEU A 33 -17.88 9.04 -9.27
C LEU A 33 -19.22 8.78 -8.54
N LYS A 34 -19.96 7.76 -8.93
CA LYS A 34 -21.19 7.31 -8.28
C LYS A 34 -20.99 6.09 -7.38
N GLY A 35 -19.75 5.64 -7.24
CA GLY A 35 -19.39 4.49 -6.41
C GLY A 35 -19.90 3.14 -6.93
N ARG A 36 -20.21 3.00 -8.22
CA ARG A 36 -20.69 1.75 -8.81
C ARG A 36 -19.49 0.83 -9.09
N ALA A 37 -19.46 -0.30 -8.40
CA ALA A 37 -18.44 -1.31 -8.65
C ALA A 37 -18.71 -2.03 -9.98
N SER A 38 -17.64 -2.25 -10.75
CA SER A 38 -17.66 -3.05 -11.97
C SER A 38 -16.28 -3.64 -12.26
N HIS A 39 -16.24 -4.70 -13.06
CA HIS A 39 -15.00 -5.27 -13.58
C HIS A 39 -14.34 -4.35 -14.61
N ASP A 40 -15.11 -3.48 -15.27
CA ASP A 40 -14.57 -2.50 -16.24
C ASP A 40 -13.58 -1.53 -15.58
N ILE A 41 -13.82 -1.14 -14.32
CA ILE A 41 -12.87 -0.33 -13.53
C ILE A 41 -11.56 -1.09 -13.32
N VAL A 42 -11.63 -2.38 -12.97
CA VAL A 42 -10.46 -3.24 -12.77
C VAL A 42 -9.67 -3.40 -14.07
N SER A 43 -10.36 -3.77 -15.15
CA SER A 43 -9.77 -3.93 -16.49
C SER A 43 -9.15 -2.62 -17.01
N SER A 44 -9.82 -1.48 -16.78
CA SER A 44 -9.30 -0.16 -17.13
C SER A 44 -8.06 0.20 -16.31
N GLY A 45 -8.03 -0.17 -15.01
CA GLY A 45 -6.86 0.00 -14.15
C GLY A 45 -5.66 -0.79 -14.69
N ILE A 46 -5.85 -2.06 -15.05
CA ILE A 46 -4.80 -2.90 -15.65
C ILE A 46 -4.35 -2.33 -17.01
N ALA A 47 -5.28 -1.88 -17.85
CA ALA A 47 -4.95 -1.26 -19.13
C ALA A 47 -4.15 0.04 -18.94
N ALA A 48 -4.53 0.90 -17.98
CA ALA A 48 -3.79 2.10 -17.64
C ALA A 48 -2.38 1.77 -17.13
N LEU A 49 -2.25 0.73 -16.28
CA LEU A 49 -0.95 0.25 -15.82
C LEU A 49 -0.05 -0.18 -16.99
N CYS A 50 -0.58 -0.90 -17.98
CA CYS A 50 0.16 -1.30 -19.17
C CYS A 50 0.64 -0.09 -20.01
N GLN A 51 -0.13 1.01 -20.07
CA GLN A 51 0.32 2.25 -20.70
C GLN A 51 1.49 2.91 -19.99
N LEU A 52 1.69 2.64 -18.70
CA LEU A 52 2.81 3.11 -17.91
C LEU A 52 4.08 2.27 -18.07
N GLN A 53 4.12 1.28 -18.98
CA GLN A 53 5.27 0.38 -19.16
C GLN A 53 6.58 1.14 -19.43
N HIS A 54 6.53 2.24 -20.16
CA HIS A 54 7.69 3.09 -20.45
C HIS A 54 8.27 3.78 -19.19
N ARG A 55 7.53 3.77 -18.07
CA ARG A 55 7.94 4.31 -16.76
C ARG A 55 8.47 3.22 -15.82
N GLY A 56 8.18 1.96 -16.11
CA GLY A 56 8.74 0.81 -15.39
C GLY A 56 10.22 0.63 -15.73
N ALA A 57 11.02 0.21 -14.76
CA ALA A 57 12.36 -0.27 -15.02
C ALA A 57 12.35 -1.80 -15.12
N LEU A 58 13.27 -2.33 -15.91
CA LEU A 58 13.53 -3.74 -16.02
C LEU A 58 14.83 -4.01 -15.27
N GLY A 59 14.89 -5.10 -14.53
CA GLY A 59 16.13 -5.61 -13.96
C GLY A 59 17.11 -6.06 -15.05
N ALA A 60 18.17 -6.75 -14.67
CA ALA A 60 19.12 -7.35 -15.60
C ALA A 60 18.45 -8.36 -16.56
N GLU A 61 17.29 -8.87 -16.20
CA GLU A 61 16.46 -9.79 -16.99
C GLU A 61 15.18 -9.10 -17.44
N LYS A 62 14.81 -9.31 -18.70
CA LYS A 62 13.59 -8.70 -19.29
C LYS A 62 12.28 -9.10 -18.61
N ASN A 63 12.26 -10.27 -17.96
CA ASN A 63 11.07 -10.85 -17.32
C ASN A 63 11.07 -10.70 -15.79
N THR A 64 12.03 -9.96 -15.23
CA THR A 64 12.05 -9.55 -13.81
C THR A 64 11.73 -8.06 -13.76
N GLY A 65 10.53 -7.73 -13.31
CA GLY A 65 10.09 -6.34 -13.16
C GLY A 65 10.54 -5.74 -11.84
N ASP A 66 10.66 -4.43 -11.81
CA ASP A 66 10.98 -3.67 -10.59
C ASP A 66 9.78 -3.60 -9.62
N GLY A 67 8.58 -3.77 -10.14
CA GLY A 67 7.36 -3.78 -9.36
C GLY A 67 6.16 -3.26 -10.14
N ALA A 68 5.02 -3.91 -9.94
CA ALA A 68 3.72 -3.45 -10.40
C ALA A 68 2.64 -3.90 -9.43
N GLY A 69 1.54 -3.15 -9.37
CA GLY A 69 0.43 -3.53 -8.53
C GLY A 69 -0.82 -2.69 -8.75
N ILE A 70 -1.90 -3.18 -8.15
CA ILE A 70 -3.22 -2.57 -8.17
C ILE A 70 -3.86 -2.67 -6.78
N LEU A 71 -4.44 -1.56 -6.32
CA LEU A 71 -5.29 -1.50 -5.14
C LEU A 71 -6.73 -1.35 -5.61
N LEU A 72 -7.60 -2.19 -5.07
CA LEU A 72 -9.03 -2.26 -5.34
C LEU A 72 -9.83 -2.18 -4.04
N GLN A 73 -11.13 -2.00 -4.12
CA GLN A 73 -12.02 -2.36 -3.02
C GLN A 73 -12.08 -3.88 -2.87
N VAL A 74 -12.37 -4.37 -1.66
CA VAL A 74 -12.57 -5.81 -1.41
C VAL A 74 -13.65 -6.35 -2.35
N PRO A 75 -13.33 -7.33 -3.23
CA PRO A 75 -14.26 -7.86 -4.24
C PRO A 75 -15.18 -8.92 -3.63
N ASP A 76 -16.07 -8.51 -2.73
CA ASP A 76 -16.92 -9.39 -1.89
C ASP A 76 -17.69 -10.44 -2.69
N LYS A 77 -18.28 -10.06 -3.83
CA LYS A 77 -19.04 -10.98 -4.69
C LYS A 77 -18.17 -12.14 -5.20
N PHE A 78 -16.96 -11.85 -5.65
CA PHE A 78 -16.00 -12.85 -6.09
C PHE A 78 -15.56 -13.74 -4.92
N LEU A 79 -15.18 -13.15 -3.80
CA LEU A 79 -14.64 -13.89 -2.67
C LEU A 79 -15.62 -14.90 -2.10
N ARG A 80 -16.92 -14.56 -2.00
CA ARG A 80 -17.97 -15.49 -1.53
C ARG A 80 -18.13 -16.74 -2.37
N GLU A 81 -17.72 -16.69 -3.63
CA GLU A 81 -17.87 -17.82 -4.55
C GLU A 81 -16.61 -18.68 -4.68
N VAL A 82 -15.45 -18.17 -4.21
CA VAL A 82 -14.16 -18.87 -4.36
C VAL A 82 -13.57 -19.39 -3.05
N VAL A 83 -14.18 -19.07 -1.91
CA VAL A 83 -13.85 -19.68 -0.62
C VAL A 83 -14.82 -20.78 -0.27
N ASP A 84 -14.38 -21.76 0.50
CA ASP A 84 -15.16 -22.93 0.95
C ASP A 84 -15.72 -22.78 2.37
N PHE A 85 -15.63 -21.57 2.93
CA PHE A 85 -16.16 -21.19 4.23
C PHE A 85 -17.10 -19.99 4.13
N GLU A 86 -17.97 -19.82 5.12
CA GLU A 86 -18.96 -18.75 5.14
C GLU A 86 -18.30 -17.41 5.50
N LEU A 87 -18.64 -16.37 4.74
CA LEU A 87 -18.19 -14.99 4.99
C LEU A 87 -19.32 -14.16 5.62
N PRO A 88 -19.04 -13.37 6.66
CA PRO A 88 -19.95 -12.35 7.16
C PRO A 88 -20.38 -11.36 6.07
N PRO A 89 -21.38 -10.50 6.31
CA PRO A 89 -21.75 -9.44 5.37
C PRO A 89 -20.55 -8.58 4.95
N LYS A 90 -20.62 -8.01 3.73
CA LYS A 90 -19.58 -7.10 3.21
C LYS A 90 -19.25 -6.00 4.22
N GLY A 91 -17.95 -5.80 4.47
CA GLY A 91 -17.44 -4.83 5.44
C GLY A 91 -17.32 -5.38 6.87
N GLN A 92 -17.90 -6.56 7.17
CA GLN A 92 -17.83 -7.20 8.48
C GLN A 92 -16.78 -8.35 8.54
N TYR A 93 -16.00 -8.50 7.49
CA TYR A 93 -14.78 -9.29 7.49
C TYR A 93 -13.65 -8.47 6.84
N ALA A 94 -12.43 -8.69 7.27
CA ALA A 94 -11.23 -8.13 6.65
C ALA A 94 -10.44 -9.26 5.98
N THR A 95 -9.79 -8.93 4.86
CA THR A 95 -9.01 -9.89 4.09
C THR A 95 -7.78 -9.24 3.48
N GLY A 96 -6.77 -10.04 3.20
CA GLY A 96 -5.54 -9.60 2.55
C GLY A 96 -4.66 -10.77 2.16
N ILE A 97 -3.83 -10.55 1.14
CA ILE A 97 -2.83 -11.54 0.73
C ILE A 97 -1.67 -11.49 1.72
N ALA A 98 -1.31 -12.63 2.29
CA ALA A 98 -0.09 -12.82 3.05
C ALA A 98 1.01 -13.34 2.12
N PHE A 99 2.14 -12.65 2.09
CA PHE A 99 3.37 -13.13 1.49
C PHE A 99 4.07 -14.02 2.51
N MET A 100 3.99 -15.32 2.29
CA MET A 100 4.45 -16.36 3.19
C MET A 100 5.78 -16.98 2.73
N PRO A 101 6.55 -17.60 3.62
CA PRO A 101 7.73 -18.37 3.23
C PRO A 101 7.38 -19.47 2.23
N GLN A 102 8.29 -19.72 1.27
CA GLN A 102 8.15 -20.83 0.31
C GLN A 102 8.36 -22.21 0.97
N ASP A 103 9.19 -22.29 2.00
CA ASP A 103 9.39 -23.51 2.78
C ASP A 103 8.09 -23.93 3.49
N GLY A 104 7.63 -25.15 3.23
CA GLY A 104 6.35 -25.64 3.75
C GLY A 104 6.27 -25.61 5.28
N ASN A 105 7.32 -26.02 5.98
CA ASN A 105 7.34 -26.04 7.45
C ASN A 105 7.31 -24.63 8.03
N LYS A 106 8.06 -23.69 7.43
CA LYS A 106 8.05 -22.27 7.83
C LYS A 106 6.68 -21.63 7.52
N CYS A 107 6.05 -21.99 6.40
CA CYS A 107 4.72 -21.53 6.04
C CYS A 107 3.68 -22.00 7.05
N ASP A 108 3.66 -23.30 7.38
CA ASP A 108 2.73 -23.85 8.37
C ASP A 108 2.94 -23.22 9.76
N LEU A 109 4.20 -22.99 10.13
CA LEU A 109 4.51 -22.29 11.38
C LEU A 109 4.00 -20.85 11.36
N ALA A 110 4.14 -20.13 10.24
CA ALA A 110 3.64 -18.77 10.07
C ALA A 110 2.11 -18.70 10.17
N ILE A 111 1.39 -19.66 9.58
CA ILE A 111 -0.07 -19.78 9.71
C ILE A 111 -0.44 -19.94 11.20
N ASN A 112 0.14 -20.94 11.88
CA ASN A 112 -0.14 -21.22 13.27
C ASN A 112 0.15 -20.03 14.20
N GLN A 113 1.26 -19.30 13.96
CA GLN A 113 1.60 -18.10 14.71
C GLN A 113 0.62 -16.96 14.43
N THR A 114 0.23 -16.74 13.18
CA THR A 114 -0.78 -15.75 12.80
C THR A 114 -2.12 -16.02 13.51
N GLU A 115 -2.58 -17.26 13.50
CA GLU A 115 -3.82 -17.68 14.19
C GLU A 115 -3.72 -17.52 15.72
N THR A 116 -2.56 -17.80 16.28
CA THR A 116 -2.29 -17.59 17.73
C THR A 116 -2.37 -16.11 18.09
N ILE A 117 -1.74 -15.24 17.28
CA ILE A 117 -1.81 -13.79 17.47
C ILE A 117 -3.25 -13.30 17.30
N ALA A 118 -3.96 -13.75 16.25
CA ALA A 118 -5.35 -13.38 16.02
C ALA A 118 -6.23 -13.75 17.23
N LYS A 119 -6.08 -14.97 17.75
CA LYS A 119 -6.79 -15.42 18.94
C LYS A 119 -6.47 -14.57 20.17
N SER A 120 -5.21 -14.19 20.37
CA SER A 120 -4.82 -13.32 21.50
C SER A 120 -5.46 -11.93 21.42
N LEU A 121 -5.80 -11.49 20.22
CA LEU A 121 -6.48 -10.23 19.92
C LEU A 121 -8.02 -10.36 19.89
N ASN A 122 -8.59 -11.50 20.24
CA ASN A 122 -10.02 -11.80 20.10
C ASN A 122 -10.54 -11.60 18.67
N LEU A 123 -9.73 -12.00 17.68
CA LEU A 123 -10.12 -12.07 16.29
C LEU A 123 -10.45 -13.51 15.93
N GLU A 124 -11.46 -13.70 15.12
CA GLU A 124 -11.81 -14.96 14.51
C GLU A 124 -11.12 -15.09 13.14
N VAL A 125 -10.34 -16.15 12.95
CA VAL A 125 -9.84 -16.55 11.64
C VAL A 125 -10.92 -17.39 10.96
N LEU A 126 -11.54 -16.82 9.93
CA LEU A 126 -12.60 -17.48 9.16
C LEU A 126 -12.02 -18.57 8.25
N GLY A 127 -10.82 -18.35 7.74
CA GLY A 127 -10.12 -19.30 6.90
C GLY A 127 -8.97 -18.69 6.10
N TRP A 128 -8.32 -19.58 5.35
CA TRP A 128 -7.24 -19.27 4.43
C TRP A 128 -7.57 -19.76 3.02
N ARG A 129 -7.18 -19.01 2.02
CA ARG A 129 -7.29 -19.37 0.60
C ARG A 129 -5.93 -19.26 -0.06
N GLU A 130 -5.52 -20.26 -0.85
CA GLU A 130 -4.37 -20.12 -1.72
C GLU A 130 -4.75 -19.23 -2.93
N VAL A 131 -3.96 -18.19 -3.18
CA VAL A 131 -4.22 -17.27 -4.31
C VAL A 131 -3.65 -17.89 -5.58
N PRO A 132 -4.47 -18.13 -6.62
CA PRO A 132 -4.00 -18.73 -7.86
C PRO A 132 -3.12 -17.75 -8.64
N VAL A 133 -1.87 -18.16 -8.90
CA VAL A 133 -0.90 -17.38 -9.67
C VAL A 133 -0.28 -18.20 -10.78
N ASP A 134 0.03 -17.54 -11.91
CA ASP A 134 0.85 -18.11 -12.97
C ASP A 134 2.25 -17.47 -12.95
N SER A 135 3.23 -18.24 -12.54
CA SER A 135 4.63 -17.79 -12.47
C SER A 135 5.48 -18.26 -13.66
N SER A 136 4.89 -18.93 -14.65
CA SER A 136 5.61 -19.60 -15.75
C SER A 136 6.45 -18.65 -16.63
N PHE A 137 6.11 -17.37 -16.66
CA PHE A 137 6.77 -16.35 -17.48
C PHE A 137 7.69 -15.41 -16.68
N LEU A 138 7.86 -15.63 -15.38
CA LEU A 138 8.72 -14.78 -14.56
C LEU A 138 10.19 -15.07 -14.79
N GLY A 139 11.03 -14.03 -14.65
CA GLY A 139 12.48 -14.17 -14.64
C GLY A 139 13.01 -14.82 -13.37
N SER A 140 14.23 -15.34 -13.44
CA SER A 140 14.86 -16.09 -12.34
C SER A 140 15.01 -15.25 -11.06
N GLY A 141 15.23 -13.94 -11.19
CA GLY A 141 15.34 -13.01 -10.06
C GLY A 141 14.02 -12.87 -9.29
N ALA A 142 12.90 -12.74 -10.00
CA ALA A 142 11.58 -12.68 -9.38
C ALA A 142 11.18 -14.03 -8.78
N LEU A 143 11.41 -15.15 -9.51
CA LEU A 143 11.12 -16.50 -9.03
C LEU A 143 11.92 -16.88 -7.78
N GLY A 144 13.21 -16.53 -7.74
CA GLY A 144 14.10 -16.87 -6.62
C GLY A 144 13.73 -16.24 -5.28
N THR A 145 12.92 -15.17 -5.31
CA THR A 145 12.46 -14.44 -4.12
C THR A 145 10.94 -14.43 -3.96
N MET A 146 10.22 -15.14 -4.86
CA MET A 146 8.75 -15.19 -4.86
C MET A 146 8.23 -15.80 -3.56
N PRO A 147 7.30 -15.15 -2.83
CA PRO A 147 6.64 -15.74 -1.68
C PRO A 147 5.56 -16.75 -2.10
N LYS A 148 5.08 -17.55 -1.14
CA LYS A 148 3.82 -18.24 -1.29
C LYS A 148 2.69 -17.26 -0.96
N PHE A 149 1.63 -17.24 -1.76
CA PHE A 149 0.51 -16.30 -1.62
C PHE A 149 -0.68 -16.98 -0.97
N LEU A 150 -0.93 -16.67 0.30
CA LEU A 150 -2.12 -17.11 1.03
C LEU A 150 -2.99 -15.91 1.38
N GLN A 151 -4.27 -16.02 1.20
CA GLN A 151 -5.24 -14.98 1.55
C GLN A 151 -5.88 -15.31 2.88
N LEU A 152 -5.73 -14.41 3.85
CA LEU A 152 -6.33 -14.50 5.18
C LEU A 152 -7.69 -13.82 5.20
N PHE A 153 -8.65 -14.43 5.94
CA PHE A 153 -9.95 -13.85 6.23
C PHE A 153 -10.19 -13.86 7.74
N ILE A 154 -10.55 -12.69 8.28
CA ILE A 154 -10.80 -12.51 9.70
C ILE A 154 -12.09 -11.74 9.95
N SER A 155 -12.70 -11.97 11.09
CA SER A 155 -13.77 -11.15 11.66
C SER A 155 -13.49 -10.79 13.11
N ALA A 156 -14.24 -9.86 13.66
CA ALA A 156 -14.18 -9.49 15.06
C ALA A 156 -15.55 -9.05 15.58
N THR A 157 -15.80 -9.31 16.84
CA THR A 157 -17.00 -8.83 17.55
C THR A 157 -16.64 -7.71 18.55
N SER A 158 -17.56 -6.79 18.74
CA SER A 158 -17.50 -5.78 19.81
C SER A 158 -17.76 -6.43 21.17
N MET A 159 -17.59 -5.65 22.24
CA MET A 159 -17.95 -6.11 23.62
C MET A 159 -19.45 -6.42 23.74
N ASP A 160 -20.28 -5.79 22.93
CA ASP A 160 -21.75 -6.00 22.93
C ASP A 160 -22.16 -7.22 22.07
N GLY A 161 -21.20 -7.90 21.43
CA GLY A 161 -21.40 -9.09 20.62
C GLY A 161 -21.73 -8.83 19.14
N ASP A 162 -21.79 -7.58 18.72
CA ASP A 162 -22.02 -7.20 17.32
C ASP A 162 -20.73 -7.35 16.47
N LEU A 163 -20.85 -7.78 15.24
CA LEU A 163 -19.72 -7.82 14.32
C LEU A 163 -19.20 -6.39 14.03
N LEU A 164 -17.89 -6.21 14.18
CA LEU A 164 -17.24 -4.98 13.77
C LEU A 164 -17.29 -4.82 12.25
N ASN A 165 -17.33 -3.58 11.78
CA ASN A 165 -17.36 -3.27 10.36
C ASN A 165 -16.46 -2.08 10.00
N GLY A 166 -16.07 -2.00 8.73
CA GLY A 166 -15.32 -0.88 8.17
C GLY A 166 -14.08 -0.54 9.00
N ILE A 167 -13.88 0.74 9.31
CA ILE A 167 -12.68 1.23 10.01
C ILE A 167 -12.50 0.62 11.41
N ALA A 168 -13.58 0.24 12.10
CA ALA A 168 -13.48 -0.40 13.41
C ALA A 168 -12.84 -1.79 13.31
N LEU A 169 -13.20 -2.56 12.28
CA LEU A 169 -12.57 -3.84 11.97
C LEU A 169 -11.14 -3.64 11.44
N ASP A 170 -10.93 -2.64 10.61
CA ASP A 170 -9.59 -2.34 10.05
C ASP A 170 -8.57 -1.99 11.13
N ARG A 171 -8.96 -1.35 12.24
CA ARG A 171 -8.09 -1.15 13.41
C ARG A 171 -7.60 -2.47 14.01
N ARG A 172 -8.49 -3.45 14.13
CA ARG A 172 -8.14 -4.78 14.65
C ARG A 172 -7.25 -5.54 13.66
N ALA A 173 -7.57 -5.46 12.37
CA ALA A 173 -6.77 -6.03 11.30
C ALA A 173 -5.35 -5.43 11.23
N TYR A 174 -5.23 -4.11 11.43
CA TYR A 174 -3.95 -3.41 11.50
C TYR A 174 -3.07 -3.92 12.64
N ILE A 175 -3.64 -4.07 13.84
CA ILE A 175 -2.91 -4.60 14.99
C ILE A 175 -2.42 -6.02 14.70
N LEU A 176 -3.28 -6.90 14.19
CA LEU A 176 -2.90 -8.25 13.81
C LEU A 176 -1.75 -8.25 12.79
N ARG A 177 -1.91 -7.49 11.71
CA ARG A 177 -0.91 -7.40 10.65
C ARG A 177 0.45 -6.93 11.17
N LYS A 178 0.50 -5.82 11.90
CA LYS A 178 1.75 -5.28 12.45
C LYS A 178 2.42 -6.27 13.41
N ARG A 179 1.66 -6.94 14.25
CA ARG A 179 2.19 -7.98 15.14
C ARG A 179 2.74 -9.16 14.34
N CYS A 180 2.02 -9.65 13.33
CA CYS A 180 2.53 -10.73 12.47
C CYS A 180 3.83 -10.32 11.78
N GLU A 181 3.91 -9.12 11.21
CA GLU A 181 5.10 -8.62 10.53
C GLU A 181 6.29 -8.39 11.49
N ASN A 182 6.03 -8.04 12.74
CA ASN A 182 7.07 -7.81 13.75
C ASN A 182 7.52 -9.09 14.47
N GLU A 183 6.58 -10.02 14.76
CA GLU A 183 6.83 -11.18 15.62
C GLU A 183 7.18 -12.45 14.83
N ILE A 184 6.67 -12.60 13.59
CA ILE A 184 6.90 -13.80 12.76
C ILE A 184 8.09 -13.57 11.85
N VAL A 185 9.30 -13.86 12.36
CA VAL A 185 10.56 -13.72 11.64
C VAL A 185 11.38 -15.00 11.79
N PHE A 186 11.79 -15.63 10.68
CA PHE A 186 12.43 -16.94 10.69
C PHE A 186 13.96 -16.93 10.67
N ASP A 187 14.57 -15.92 10.06
CA ASP A 187 16.01 -15.80 9.98
C ASP A 187 16.44 -14.37 10.26
N HIS A 188 17.26 -14.16 11.27
CA HIS A 188 17.93 -12.89 11.51
C HIS A 188 19.19 -12.83 10.67
N ILE A 189 19.14 -12.19 9.49
CA ILE A 189 20.37 -11.82 8.80
C ILE A 189 20.89 -10.55 9.47
N ASP A 190 22.10 -10.65 10.04
CA ASP A 190 22.79 -9.50 10.60
C ASP A 190 23.11 -8.51 9.46
N VAL A 191 22.40 -7.38 9.43
CA VAL A 191 22.53 -6.32 8.41
C VAL A 191 23.94 -5.72 8.38
N ALA A 192 24.75 -5.99 9.42
CA ALA A 192 26.12 -5.49 9.54
C ALA A 192 27.12 -6.15 8.56
N THR A 193 26.79 -7.28 7.95
CA THR A 193 27.73 -8.06 7.11
C THR A 193 27.53 -7.90 5.60
N GLN A 194 26.48 -7.23 5.14
CA GLN A 194 26.25 -6.95 3.72
C GLN A 194 26.37 -5.46 3.45
N GLY A 195 27.55 -5.05 3.00
CA GLY A 195 27.80 -3.71 2.53
C GLY A 195 26.85 -3.32 1.40
N MET A 196 26.28 -2.11 1.51
CA MET A 196 25.42 -1.41 0.55
C MET A 196 24.04 -2.06 0.29
N GLY A 197 23.02 -1.51 0.90
CA GLY A 197 21.62 -1.78 0.63
C GLY A 197 21.05 -2.90 1.49
N GLY A 198 20.73 -2.58 2.73
CA GLY A 198 20.09 -3.52 3.65
C GLY A 198 18.85 -4.13 3.03
N MET A 199 18.87 -5.43 2.78
CA MET A 199 17.66 -6.19 2.60
C MET A 199 16.84 -6.01 3.88
N SER A 200 15.70 -5.38 3.77
CA SER A 200 14.76 -5.19 4.86
C SER A 200 14.47 -6.54 5.52
N LYS A 201 14.36 -6.57 6.85
CA LYS A 201 13.90 -7.74 7.63
C LYS A 201 12.55 -8.29 7.15
N THR A 202 11.81 -7.49 6.35
CA THR A 202 10.50 -7.83 5.78
C THR A 202 10.49 -9.02 4.81
N HIS A 203 11.65 -9.57 4.42
CA HIS A 203 11.73 -10.66 3.45
C HIS A 203 11.81 -12.06 4.06
N GLN A 204 11.89 -12.16 5.38
CA GLN A 204 12.15 -13.44 6.06
C GLN A 204 11.03 -13.90 7.00
N GLY A 205 9.89 -13.24 6.96
CA GLY A 205 8.72 -13.56 7.76
C GLY A 205 7.46 -13.50 6.96
N VAL A 206 6.42 -13.00 7.59
CA VAL A 206 5.11 -12.73 6.98
C VAL A 206 5.04 -11.25 6.61
N TYR A 207 4.49 -10.94 5.44
CA TYR A 207 4.19 -9.57 5.02
C TYR A 207 2.78 -9.52 4.40
N PHE A 208 2.00 -8.51 4.75
CA PHE A 208 0.70 -8.26 4.16
C PHE A 208 0.70 -6.97 3.34
N PRO A 209 0.55 -7.01 2.01
CA PRO A 209 0.30 -5.82 1.20
C PRO A 209 -0.84 -4.96 1.71
N SER A 210 -1.92 -5.60 2.16
CA SER A 210 -3.05 -5.01 2.88
C SER A 210 -3.72 -6.09 3.72
N LEU A 211 -4.39 -5.68 4.81
CA LEU A 211 -5.35 -6.51 5.54
C LEU A 211 -6.47 -5.57 5.99
N SER A 212 -7.59 -5.56 5.27
CA SER A 212 -8.64 -4.56 5.42
C SER A 212 -10.01 -5.11 5.05
N SER A 213 -11.04 -4.51 5.60
CA SER A 213 -12.44 -4.77 5.23
C SER A 213 -12.88 -3.94 4.00
N ARG A 214 -12.06 -2.98 3.56
CA ARG A 214 -12.40 -1.99 2.53
C ARG A 214 -11.55 -2.09 1.28
N THR A 215 -10.24 -2.30 1.42
CA THR A 215 -9.28 -2.30 0.32
C THR A 215 -8.52 -3.61 0.20
N PHE A 216 -8.08 -3.93 -1.02
CA PHE A 216 -7.36 -5.15 -1.33
C PHE A 216 -6.25 -4.85 -2.34
N VAL A 217 -5.03 -5.35 -2.10
CA VAL A 217 -3.85 -5.05 -2.92
C VAL A 217 -3.29 -6.32 -3.56
N TYR A 218 -3.18 -6.30 -4.89
CA TYR A 218 -2.37 -7.23 -5.68
C TYR A 218 -1.10 -6.52 -6.12
N LYS A 219 0.07 -7.05 -5.78
CA LYS A 219 1.36 -6.46 -6.17
C LYS A 219 2.50 -7.46 -6.16
N GLY A 220 3.61 -7.12 -6.80
CA GLY A 220 4.80 -7.97 -6.76
C GLY A 220 5.95 -7.46 -7.63
N MET A 221 7.05 -8.23 -7.67
CA MET A 221 8.19 -8.00 -8.57
C MET A 221 7.82 -8.37 -10.01
N LEU A 222 6.88 -7.62 -10.56
CA LEU A 222 6.26 -7.83 -11.85
C LEU A 222 6.52 -6.64 -12.76
N THR A 223 6.57 -6.87 -14.06
CA THR A 223 6.39 -5.81 -15.05
C THR A 223 4.91 -5.46 -15.16
N THR A 224 4.59 -4.30 -15.71
CA THR A 224 3.20 -3.85 -15.83
C THR A 224 2.29 -4.84 -16.58
N PRO A 225 2.70 -5.46 -17.72
CA PRO A 225 1.87 -6.46 -18.39
C PRO A 225 1.73 -7.77 -17.60
N GLN A 226 2.70 -8.08 -16.73
CA GLN A 226 2.68 -9.34 -15.97
C GLN A 226 1.63 -9.35 -14.86
N LEU A 227 1.20 -8.22 -14.32
CA LEU A 227 0.30 -8.17 -13.16
C LEU A 227 -1.01 -8.92 -13.41
N GLY A 228 -1.70 -8.60 -14.50
CA GLY A 228 -2.97 -9.24 -14.87
C GLY A 228 -2.83 -10.68 -15.33
N GLU A 229 -1.64 -11.05 -15.83
CA GLU A 229 -1.34 -12.43 -16.22
C GLU A 229 -0.95 -13.30 -15.01
N PHE A 230 -0.28 -12.72 -14.04
CA PHE A 230 0.19 -13.40 -12.83
C PHE A 230 -0.95 -13.75 -11.87
N TYR A 231 -1.75 -12.75 -11.46
CA TYR A 231 -2.87 -12.96 -10.56
C TYR A 231 -4.12 -13.38 -11.35
N GLN A 232 -4.46 -14.68 -11.32
CA GLN A 232 -5.59 -15.21 -12.10
C GLN A 232 -6.94 -14.63 -11.66
N ASP A 233 -7.06 -14.22 -10.39
CA ASP A 233 -8.23 -13.53 -9.86
C ASP A 233 -8.60 -12.27 -10.65
N LEU A 234 -7.60 -11.52 -11.13
CA LEU A 234 -7.82 -10.26 -11.86
C LEU A 234 -8.49 -10.45 -13.24
N LYS A 235 -8.55 -11.69 -13.74
CA LYS A 235 -9.22 -12.05 -14.99
C LYS A 235 -10.70 -12.39 -14.78
N ASP A 236 -11.12 -12.62 -13.53
CA ASP A 236 -12.47 -13.02 -13.21
C ASP A 236 -13.43 -11.81 -13.26
N PRO A 237 -14.48 -11.84 -14.09
CA PRO A 237 -15.42 -10.72 -14.21
C PRO A 237 -16.20 -10.40 -12.92
N ARG A 238 -16.18 -11.29 -11.92
CA ARG A 238 -16.79 -11.06 -10.61
C ARG A 238 -15.91 -10.23 -9.68
N VAL A 239 -14.62 -10.05 -10.02
CA VAL A 239 -13.74 -9.10 -9.34
C VAL A 239 -14.15 -7.69 -9.76
N GLU A 240 -14.99 -7.07 -8.94
CA GLU A 240 -15.59 -5.75 -9.18
C GLU A 240 -15.09 -4.74 -8.16
N SER A 241 -14.83 -3.52 -8.60
CA SER A 241 -14.45 -2.38 -7.75
C SER A 241 -14.99 -1.09 -8.32
N ALA A 242 -15.28 -0.10 -7.47
CA ALA A 242 -15.63 1.25 -7.89
C ALA A 242 -14.40 2.14 -8.10
N LEU A 243 -13.22 1.68 -7.69
CA LEU A 243 -11.95 2.36 -7.90
C LEU A 243 -10.82 1.36 -8.14
N ALA A 244 -9.82 1.77 -8.89
CA ALA A 244 -8.57 1.07 -9.10
C ALA A 244 -7.42 2.08 -9.02
N LEU A 245 -6.45 1.86 -8.13
CA LEU A 245 -5.23 2.64 -8.04
C LEU A 245 -4.08 1.75 -8.46
N VAL A 246 -3.31 2.17 -9.46
CA VAL A 246 -2.23 1.38 -10.06
C VAL A 246 -0.90 2.11 -10.04
N HIS A 247 0.16 1.35 -9.93
CA HIS A 247 1.53 1.88 -9.95
C HIS A 247 2.47 0.96 -10.72
N SER A 248 3.31 1.57 -11.54
CA SER A 248 4.38 0.93 -12.29
C SER A 248 5.72 1.36 -11.74
N ARG A 249 6.28 0.66 -10.83
CA ARG A 249 7.64 0.76 -10.29
C ARG A 249 7.69 0.51 -8.77
N PHE A 250 8.93 0.42 -8.22
CA PHE A 250 9.21 0.49 -6.78
C PHE A 250 9.98 1.77 -6.46
N SER A 251 10.24 2.04 -5.17
CA SER A 251 11.06 3.19 -4.76
C SER A 251 12.51 3.01 -5.21
N THR A 252 13.10 4.07 -5.78
CA THR A 252 14.46 4.08 -6.34
C THR A 252 15.56 3.92 -5.30
N ASN A 253 15.26 4.14 -4.03
CA ASN A 253 16.22 4.09 -2.92
C ASN A 253 16.39 2.70 -2.28
N THR A 254 15.74 1.67 -2.81
CA THR A 254 15.78 0.30 -2.30
C THR A 254 15.98 -0.69 -3.43
N PHE A 255 16.46 -1.90 -3.11
CA PHE A 255 16.46 -2.99 -4.10
C PHE A 255 15.03 -3.50 -4.32
N PRO A 256 14.69 -3.90 -5.58
CA PRO A 256 13.40 -4.49 -5.88
C PRO A 256 13.11 -5.70 -5.00
N SER A 257 11.89 -5.75 -4.48
CA SER A 257 11.41 -6.90 -3.73
C SER A 257 9.89 -6.97 -3.76
N TRP A 258 9.34 -8.15 -3.55
CA TRP A 258 7.89 -8.38 -3.55
C TRP A 258 7.13 -7.44 -2.60
N PRO A 259 7.55 -7.23 -1.33
CA PRO A 259 6.88 -6.31 -0.41
C PRO A 259 6.97 -4.84 -0.80
N LEU A 260 8.07 -4.41 -1.43
CA LEU A 260 8.32 -3.00 -1.72
C LEU A 260 7.70 -2.52 -3.04
N ALA A 261 7.11 -3.41 -3.84
CA ALA A 261 6.30 -3.01 -4.99
C ALA A 261 5.12 -2.14 -4.53
N HIS A 262 4.76 -1.14 -5.34
CA HIS A 262 3.56 -0.32 -5.12
C HIS A 262 2.31 -0.97 -5.75
N PRO A 263 1.09 -0.54 -5.36
CA PRO A 263 0.77 0.42 -4.31
C PRO A 263 0.96 -0.15 -2.91
N TYR A 264 0.97 0.74 -1.93
CA TYR A 264 0.84 0.38 -0.51
C TYR A 264 -0.63 0.35 -0.09
N ARG A 265 -0.92 0.38 1.24
CA ARG A 265 -2.26 0.22 1.80
C ARG A 265 -3.19 1.39 1.52
N PHE A 266 -2.62 2.59 1.51
CA PHE A 266 -3.34 3.84 1.29
C PHE A 266 -2.81 4.63 0.10
N VAL A 267 -1.52 4.45 -0.28
CA VAL A 267 -0.87 5.34 -1.24
C VAL A 267 -0.18 4.62 -2.39
N ALA A 268 -0.11 5.33 -3.51
CA ALA A 268 0.87 5.13 -4.57
C ALA A 268 1.61 6.45 -4.79
N HIS A 269 2.94 6.39 -4.86
CA HIS A 269 3.80 7.56 -4.89
C HIS A 269 4.77 7.47 -6.05
N ASN A 270 4.91 8.56 -6.78
CA ASN A 270 5.95 8.75 -7.78
C ASN A 270 6.76 10.01 -7.41
N GLY A 271 8.01 9.82 -7.05
CA GLY A 271 8.92 10.86 -6.57
C GLY A 271 9.81 10.38 -5.44
N GLU A 272 10.28 11.31 -4.63
CA GLU A 272 11.21 11.08 -3.53
C GLU A 272 10.81 11.94 -2.32
N ILE A 273 10.66 11.34 -1.15
CA ILE A 273 10.50 12.08 0.11
C ILE A 273 11.89 12.30 0.70
N ASN A 274 12.48 13.47 0.43
CA ASN A 274 13.86 13.78 0.79
C ASN A 274 14.07 13.89 2.31
N THR A 275 13.02 14.21 3.07
CA THR A 275 13.08 14.37 4.53
C THR A 275 12.86 13.06 5.30
N VAL A 276 12.68 11.92 4.62
CA VAL A 276 12.28 10.63 5.20
C VAL A 276 13.09 10.20 6.43
N GLN A 277 14.39 10.45 6.45
CA GLN A 277 15.23 10.07 7.59
C GLN A 277 14.87 10.87 8.85
N GLY A 278 14.62 12.18 8.69
CA GLY A 278 14.14 13.05 9.77
C GLY A 278 12.75 12.64 10.25
N ASN A 279 11.83 12.36 9.30
CA ASN A 279 10.47 11.95 9.59
C ASN A 279 10.43 10.63 10.40
N ARG A 280 11.23 9.62 10.01
CA ARG A 280 11.37 8.37 10.78
C ARG A 280 11.90 8.59 12.19
N ASN A 281 12.90 9.46 12.34
CA ASN A 281 13.47 9.78 13.65
C ASN A 281 12.43 10.46 14.54
N TRP A 282 11.64 11.39 14.00
CA TRP A 282 10.55 12.04 14.72
C TRP A 282 9.44 11.04 15.10
N MET A 283 9.04 10.15 14.18
CA MET A 283 8.06 9.10 14.50
C MET A 283 8.55 8.23 15.64
N ARG A 284 9.80 7.76 15.58
CA ARG A 284 10.40 6.97 16.68
C ARG A 284 10.46 7.72 18.00
N ALA A 285 10.79 9.01 17.97
CA ALA A 285 10.79 9.83 19.19
C ALA A 285 9.38 9.99 19.81
N ARG A 286 8.33 10.01 18.98
CA ARG A 286 6.94 10.11 19.41
C ARG A 286 6.41 8.80 20.00
N GLU A 287 6.92 7.64 19.58
CA GLU A 287 6.42 6.32 20.01
C GLU A 287 6.27 6.25 21.55
N ALA A 288 7.23 6.77 22.31
CA ALA A 288 7.17 6.76 23.77
C ALA A 288 6.03 7.62 24.37
N LEU A 289 5.51 8.58 23.60
CA LEU A 289 4.46 9.52 24.05
C LEU A 289 3.11 9.26 23.38
N MET A 290 3.05 8.35 22.42
CA MET A 290 1.81 8.05 21.70
C MET A 290 0.73 7.54 22.65
N ARG A 291 -0.49 8.01 22.42
CA ARG A 291 -1.71 7.54 23.09
C ARG A 291 -2.85 7.54 22.08
N SER A 292 -3.69 6.52 22.14
CA SER A 292 -4.87 6.41 21.29
C SER A 292 -5.93 5.57 21.97
N ASP A 293 -7.10 6.14 22.19
CA ASP A 293 -8.24 5.41 22.72
C ASP A 293 -8.85 4.42 21.71
N LEU A 294 -8.51 4.59 20.42
CA LEU A 294 -9.02 3.77 19.32
C LEU A 294 -8.15 2.56 18.99
N LEU A 295 -6.85 2.61 19.33
CA LEU A 295 -5.89 1.51 19.13
C LEU A 295 -5.57 0.78 20.45
N ASP A 296 -6.13 1.29 21.56
CA ASP A 296 -6.15 0.68 22.88
C ASP A 296 -4.76 0.28 23.42
N THR A 297 -4.74 -0.72 24.29
CA THR A 297 -3.55 -1.26 24.97
C THR A 297 -2.52 -1.88 24.04
N GLU A 298 -2.89 -2.14 22.78
CA GLU A 298 -2.02 -2.78 21.78
C GLU A 298 -1.06 -1.80 21.09
N LEU A 299 -1.13 -0.49 21.37
CA LEU A 299 -0.33 0.52 20.66
C LEU A 299 1.18 0.23 20.72
N GLU A 300 1.69 -0.22 21.85
CA GLU A 300 3.12 -0.57 22.01
C GLU A 300 3.54 -1.77 21.14
N SER A 301 2.62 -2.68 20.85
CA SER A 301 2.88 -3.85 19.98
C SER A 301 3.05 -3.49 18.51
N LEU A 302 2.65 -2.26 18.12
CA LEU A 302 2.77 -1.74 16.77
C LEU A 302 4.17 -1.18 16.46
N PHE A 303 5.00 -0.95 17.48
CA PHE A 303 6.30 -0.32 17.32
C PHE A 303 7.37 -1.28 16.78
N PRO A 304 8.27 -0.81 15.90
CA PRO A 304 8.30 0.54 15.36
C PRO A 304 7.19 0.78 14.33
N ILE A 305 6.62 2.00 14.30
CA ILE A 305 5.60 2.37 13.31
C ILE A 305 6.22 2.31 11.91
N CYS A 306 7.33 3.01 11.69
CA CYS A 306 8.08 2.93 10.44
C CYS A 306 9.00 1.73 10.45
N THR A 307 8.78 0.79 9.55
CA THR A 307 9.60 -0.41 9.41
C THR A 307 11.05 -0.04 9.05
N PRO A 308 12.06 -0.48 9.83
CA PRO A 308 13.47 -0.20 9.55
C PRO A 308 13.89 -0.72 8.18
N GLY A 309 14.54 0.14 7.37
CA GLY A 309 15.01 -0.22 6.04
C GLY A 309 13.94 -0.25 4.95
N ALA A 310 12.69 0.08 5.27
CA ALA A 310 11.64 0.26 4.27
C ALA A 310 11.90 1.48 3.37
N SER A 311 11.16 1.61 2.24
CA SER A 311 11.26 2.77 1.37
C SER A 311 10.68 4.02 2.03
N ASP A 312 10.93 5.19 1.43
CA ASP A 312 10.31 6.45 1.83
C ASP A 312 8.79 6.37 1.79
N THR A 313 8.24 5.85 0.69
CA THR A 313 6.80 5.67 0.52
C THR A 313 6.22 4.67 1.51
N ALA A 314 6.92 3.58 1.80
CA ALA A 314 6.46 2.63 2.82
C ALA A 314 6.36 3.28 4.19
N ALA A 315 7.36 4.07 4.59
CA ALA A 315 7.33 4.79 5.85
C ALA A 315 6.22 5.85 5.89
N PHE A 316 5.98 6.54 4.76
CA PHE A 316 4.86 7.48 4.62
C PHE A 316 3.51 6.77 4.78
N ASP A 317 3.30 5.66 4.06
CA ASP A 317 2.07 4.87 4.12
C ASP A 317 1.80 4.33 5.53
N GLU A 318 2.84 3.85 6.23
CA GLU A 318 2.73 3.36 7.61
C GLU A 318 2.32 4.46 8.59
N CYS A 319 2.83 5.68 8.43
CA CYS A 319 2.42 6.83 9.24
C CYS A 319 0.99 7.27 8.91
N LEU A 320 0.64 7.33 7.62
CA LEU A 320 -0.71 7.69 7.17
C LEU A 320 -1.74 6.67 7.68
N GLU A 321 -1.44 5.38 7.58
CA GLU A 321 -2.29 4.32 8.11
C GLU A 321 -2.53 4.49 9.62
N LEU A 322 -1.47 4.73 10.39
CA LEU A 322 -1.60 5.01 11.83
C LEU A 322 -2.53 6.20 12.11
N LEU A 323 -2.33 7.33 11.42
CA LEU A 323 -3.14 8.53 11.61
C LEU A 323 -4.62 8.27 11.30
N VAL A 324 -4.90 7.64 10.17
CA VAL A 324 -6.29 7.32 9.76
C VAL A 324 -6.96 6.38 10.75
N LEU A 325 -6.26 5.33 11.17
CA LEU A 325 -6.80 4.37 12.13
C LEU A 325 -6.88 4.93 13.56
N ALA A 326 -6.05 5.92 13.89
CA ALA A 326 -6.16 6.69 15.13
C ALA A 326 -7.28 7.76 15.10
N GLY A 327 -8.00 7.89 13.98
CA GLY A 327 -9.23 8.69 13.89
C GLY A 327 -9.13 9.97 13.08
N TYR A 328 -8.01 10.27 12.43
CA TYR A 328 -7.93 11.40 11.50
C TYR A 328 -8.66 11.07 10.20
N PRO A 329 -9.46 12.00 9.64
CA PRO A 329 -9.91 11.88 8.26
C PRO A 329 -8.74 11.75 7.31
N LEU A 330 -8.84 10.88 6.30
CA LEU A 330 -7.73 10.61 5.36
C LEU A 330 -7.18 11.89 4.73
N GLN A 331 -8.06 12.78 4.29
CA GLN A 331 -7.68 14.06 3.65
C GLN A 331 -6.91 14.96 4.63
N GLU A 332 -7.36 15.04 5.88
CA GLU A 332 -6.69 15.83 6.91
C GLU A 332 -5.31 15.26 7.22
N ALA A 333 -5.20 13.94 7.34
CA ALA A 333 -3.92 13.25 7.59
C ALA A 333 -2.92 13.49 6.44
N VAL A 334 -3.37 13.42 5.19
CA VAL A 334 -2.53 13.72 4.03
C VAL A 334 -2.07 15.18 4.02
N LEU A 335 -2.98 16.14 4.22
CA LEU A 335 -2.63 17.57 4.27
C LEU A 335 -1.73 17.93 5.46
N MET A 336 -1.82 17.19 6.56
CA MET A 336 -0.90 17.34 7.70
C MET A 336 0.50 16.83 7.36
N MET A 337 0.61 15.70 6.65
CA MET A 337 1.89 15.11 6.28
C MET A 337 2.55 15.82 5.10
N ILE A 338 1.76 16.28 4.13
CA ILE A 338 2.22 17.00 2.92
C ILE A 338 1.48 18.33 2.84
N PRO A 339 1.85 19.32 3.66
CA PRO A 339 1.24 20.62 3.59
C PRO A 339 1.65 21.36 2.31
N GLU A 340 0.74 22.11 1.73
CA GLU A 340 1.08 23.09 0.72
C GLU A 340 2.04 24.15 1.32
N PRO A 341 2.97 24.73 0.54
CA PRO A 341 3.84 25.80 1.02
C PRO A 341 3.05 27.03 1.45
N TRP A 342 2.75 27.16 2.73
CA TRP A 342 1.79 28.11 3.28
C TRP A 342 2.42 29.37 3.93
N GLU A 343 3.64 29.26 4.45
CA GLU A 343 4.22 30.31 5.30
C GLU A 343 4.34 31.66 4.56
N ASN A 344 4.83 31.66 3.32
CA ASN A 344 5.04 32.84 2.50
C ASN A 344 4.05 32.93 1.33
N HIS A 345 2.94 32.19 1.37
CA HIS A 345 1.96 32.18 0.29
C HIS A 345 1.08 33.45 0.34
N GLU A 346 1.27 34.38 -0.60
CA GLU A 346 0.63 35.70 -0.56
C GLU A 346 -0.89 35.64 -0.78
N SER A 347 -1.38 34.73 -1.63
CA SER A 347 -2.79 34.63 -2.02
C SER A 347 -3.58 33.54 -1.30
N MET A 348 -2.96 32.76 -0.39
CA MET A 348 -3.64 31.71 0.36
C MET A 348 -4.57 32.32 1.40
N ASP A 349 -5.79 31.80 1.51
CA ASP A 349 -6.77 32.20 2.53
C ASP A 349 -6.20 32.05 3.95
N GLN A 350 -6.49 33.01 4.83
CA GLN A 350 -5.97 33.02 6.20
C GLN A 350 -6.44 31.78 6.99
N SER A 351 -7.68 31.31 6.76
CA SER A 351 -8.20 30.08 7.38
C SER A 351 -7.38 28.85 7.03
N LEU A 352 -6.93 28.74 5.78
CA LEU A 352 -6.09 27.64 5.32
C LEU A 352 -4.66 27.75 5.89
N LYS A 353 -4.09 28.97 5.98
CA LYS A 353 -2.82 29.19 6.66
C LYS A 353 -2.87 28.81 8.13
N ASP A 354 -3.96 29.16 8.82
CA ASP A 354 -4.17 28.81 10.23
C ASP A 354 -4.31 27.29 10.41
N PHE A 355 -4.98 26.61 9.47
CA PHE A 355 -5.04 25.16 9.43
C PHE A 355 -3.64 24.54 9.32
N TYR A 356 -2.84 24.91 8.33
CA TYR A 356 -1.48 24.38 8.17
C TYR A 356 -0.57 24.73 9.35
N LYS A 357 -0.67 25.92 9.90
CA LYS A 357 0.04 26.31 11.12
C LYS A 357 -0.32 25.43 12.31
N TYR A 358 -1.60 25.08 12.47
CA TYR A 358 -2.04 24.16 13.50
C TYR A 358 -1.49 22.76 13.27
N GLN A 359 -1.56 22.24 12.04
CA GLN A 359 -1.06 20.91 11.70
C GLN A 359 0.47 20.81 11.85
N SER A 360 1.22 21.85 11.49
CA SER A 360 2.68 21.86 11.63
C SER A 360 3.18 21.78 13.08
N ALA A 361 2.33 22.14 14.05
CA ALA A 361 2.62 21.94 15.48
C ALA A 361 2.45 20.46 15.91
N ARG A 362 1.80 19.65 15.09
CA ARG A 362 1.48 18.23 15.38
C ARG A 362 2.42 17.27 14.66
N MET A 363 2.79 17.60 13.43
CA MET A 363 3.67 16.78 12.61
C MET A 363 4.55 17.67 11.71
N GLU A 364 5.80 17.29 11.58
CA GLU A 364 6.72 17.84 10.58
C GLU A 364 6.31 17.38 9.18
N PRO A 365 6.54 18.24 8.16
CA PRO A 365 6.21 17.89 6.79
C PRO A 365 7.07 16.74 6.28
N TRP A 366 6.47 15.88 5.46
CA TRP A 366 7.15 14.89 4.62
C TRP A 366 7.39 15.56 3.26
N ASP A 367 8.61 16.01 3.00
CA ASP A 367 8.91 16.91 1.91
C ASP A 367 9.81 16.27 0.85
N GLY A 368 9.55 16.63 -0.40
CA GLY A 368 10.25 16.19 -1.58
C GLY A 368 9.39 16.34 -2.85
N PRO A 369 9.97 16.20 -4.05
CA PRO A 369 9.21 16.19 -5.30
C PRO A 369 8.33 14.94 -5.35
N ALA A 370 7.05 15.07 -5.08
CA ALA A 370 6.15 13.93 -4.89
C ALA A 370 4.82 14.11 -5.60
N ALA A 371 4.41 13.10 -6.37
CA ALA A 371 3.05 12.89 -6.82
C ALA A 371 2.48 11.71 -6.04
N ILE A 372 1.55 11.97 -5.13
CA ILE A 372 0.94 10.96 -4.27
C ILE A 372 -0.54 10.84 -4.60
N ILE A 373 -0.97 9.61 -4.95
CA ILE A 373 -2.38 9.26 -5.02
C ILE A 373 -2.71 8.42 -3.78
N PHE A 374 -3.84 8.70 -3.16
CA PHE A 374 -4.25 8.05 -1.92
C PHE A 374 -5.71 7.64 -1.94
N THR A 375 -6.03 6.58 -1.20
CA THR A 375 -7.40 6.09 -1.01
C THR A 375 -7.51 5.27 0.27
N ASP A 376 -8.70 5.27 0.86
CA ASP A 376 -9.10 4.34 1.93
C ASP A 376 -10.20 3.37 1.47
N GLY A 377 -10.46 3.30 0.16
CA GLY A 377 -11.54 2.52 -0.43
C GLY A 377 -12.88 3.27 -0.55
N THR A 378 -13.02 4.43 0.10
CA THR A 378 -14.23 5.28 0.03
C THR A 378 -13.97 6.64 -0.60
N VAL A 379 -12.77 7.16 -0.41
CA VAL A 379 -12.29 8.41 -0.97
C VAL A 379 -11.05 8.12 -1.81
N VAL A 380 -10.88 8.82 -2.91
CA VAL A 380 -9.63 8.87 -3.67
C VAL A 380 -9.23 10.32 -3.86
N GLY A 381 -7.94 10.60 -3.71
CA GLY A 381 -7.37 11.92 -3.90
C GLY A 381 -5.95 11.86 -4.45
N ALA A 382 -5.46 13.02 -4.90
CA ALA A 382 -4.10 13.18 -5.36
C ALA A 382 -3.52 14.51 -4.84
N VAL A 383 -2.23 14.48 -4.54
CA VAL A 383 -1.41 15.65 -4.22
C VAL A 383 -0.24 15.64 -5.18
N LEU A 384 0.03 16.79 -5.82
CA LEU A 384 1.07 16.99 -6.83
C LEU A 384 2.03 18.09 -6.39
#